data_e7bce14c18a6539426d425cd1999316b
#
_entry.id   e7bce14c18a6539426d425cd1999316b
#
_cell.length_a   1.000
_cell.length_b   1.000
_cell.length_c   1.000
_cell.angle_alpha   90.00
_cell.angle_beta   90.00
_cell.angle_gamma   90.00
#
_symmetry.space_group_name_H-M   'P 1'
#
loop_
_entity.id
_entity.type
_entity.pdbx_description
1 polymer ?
#
loop_
_entity_poly.entity_id
_entity_poly.type
_entity_poly.pdbx_seq_one_letter_code
_entity_poly.pdbx_strand_id
1 'polypeptide(L)'
;TYTVKSGDNLSSIAQRFGMTLSEIIALNNISDPDKLQIGQVLKVHDNGSSGDNNVPDIGDEEAPITRVTKSQLNQIGWPDSNISKAMLEDLNSCLERYDITTKSRLYHFISQCSHESGAGTWTTEIASGQAYEYREDLGNIYSGDGPKYKGAGYIQLTGRYNYTQFANAIGDQKVVNQGVDYVAANYPWTSAGFWWDSNNMNALCDTNPTVRQVTIRVNGGTNGLADREMYYNRCIQVF
;
A
#
# COMPACT_ATOMS: atom_id res chain seq x y z
N THR A 1 30.57 -7.88 -5.39
CA THR A 1 30.31 -6.57 -4.73
C THR A 1 29.49 -5.67 -5.65
N TYR A 2 28.73 -4.78 -5.05
CA TYR A 2 27.90 -3.79 -5.76
C TYR A 2 28.20 -2.38 -5.25
N THR A 3 28.33 -1.42 -6.14
CA THR A 3 28.52 0.00 -5.78
C THR A 3 27.18 0.72 -5.89
N VAL A 4 26.73 1.30 -4.79
CA VAL A 4 25.45 2.02 -4.68
C VAL A 4 25.41 3.21 -5.64
N LYS A 5 24.35 3.31 -6.41
CA LYS A 5 24.08 4.38 -7.39
C LYS A 5 22.97 5.31 -6.88
N SER A 6 22.82 6.44 -7.55
CA SER A 6 21.69 7.35 -7.28
C SER A 6 20.36 6.66 -7.56
N GLY A 7 19.44 6.70 -6.59
CA GLY A 7 18.14 6.03 -6.64
C GLY A 7 18.10 4.61 -6.06
N ASP A 8 19.25 4.03 -5.71
CA ASP A 8 19.27 2.72 -5.05
C ASP A 8 18.75 2.79 -3.61
N ASN A 9 18.05 1.71 -3.19
CA ASN A 9 17.81 1.39 -1.79
C ASN A 9 18.28 -0.03 -1.47
N LEU A 10 18.52 -0.30 -0.19
CA LEU A 10 19.11 -1.57 0.22
C LEU A 10 18.22 -2.78 -0.09
N SER A 11 16.91 -2.62 -0.05
CA SER A 11 15.95 -3.69 -0.36
C SER A 11 16.01 -4.10 -1.82
N SER A 12 16.06 -3.12 -2.74
CA SER A 12 16.15 -3.39 -4.19
C SER A 12 17.51 -3.99 -4.56
N ILE A 13 18.60 -3.56 -3.89
CA ILE A 13 19.92 -4.16 -4.07
C ILE A 13 19.91 -5.62 -3.59
N ALA A 14 19.39 -5.90 -2.40
CA ALA A 14 19.27 -7.25 -1.87
C ALA A 14 18.51 -8.16 -2.84
N GLN A 15 17.34 -7.73 -3.30
CA GLN A 15 16.52 -8.47 -4.25
C GLN A 15 17.26 -8.77 -5.56
N ARG A 16 17.94 -7.78 -6.12
CA ARG A 16 18.74 -7.94 -7.36
C ARG A 16 19.79 -9.04 -7.26
N PHE A 17 20.34 -9.28 -6.07
CA PHE A 17 21.36 -10.30 -5.84
C PHE A 17 20.80 -11.55 -5.14
N GLY A 18 19.46 -11.74 -5.15
CA GLY A 18 18.82 -12.91 -4.55
C GLY A 18 19.00 -13.01 -3.04
N MET A 19 19.20 -11.89 -2.36
CA MET A 19 19.39 -11.79 -0.93
C MET A 19 18.14 -11.22 -0.26
N THR A 20 17.90 -11.61 0.98
CA THR A 20 16.97 -10.90 1.85
C THR A 20 17.59 -9.59 2.36
N LEU A 21 16.75 -8.64 2.75
CA LEU A 21 17.21 -7.39 3.37
C LEU A 21 18.07 -7.67 4.64
N SER A 22 17.66 -8.65 5.44
CA SER A 22 18.38 -9.05 6.65
C SER A 22 19.77 -9.60 6.33
N GLU A 23 19.90 -10.39 5.27
CA GLU A 23 21.20 -10.96 4.84
C GLU A 23 22.16 -9.87 4.36
N ILE A 24 21.71 -8.92 3.53
CA ILE A 24 22.59 -7.85 3.05
C ILE A 24 22.98 -6.87 4.18
N ILE A 25 22.08 -6.61 5.13
CA ILE A 25 22.37 -5.84 6.34
C ILE A 25 23.45 -6.52 7.17
N ALA A 26 23.28 -7.80 7.48
CA ALA A 26 24.22 -8.57 8.29
C ALA A 26 25.58 -8.70 7.60
N LEU A 27 25.60 -9.00 6.28
CA LEU A 27 26.82 -9.16 5.50
C LEU A 27 27.66 -7.89 5.41
N ASN A 28 27.01 -6.72 5.51
CA ASN A 28 27.66 -5.40 5.37
C ASN A 28 27.73 -4.61 6.68
N ASN A 29 27.27 -5.17 7.81
CA ASN A 29 27.20 -4.50 9.11
C ASN A 29 26.49 -3.12 9.04
N ILE A 30 25.38 -3.05 8.31
CA ILE A 30 24.61 -1.80 8.13
C ILE A 30 23.76 -1.57 9.38
N SER A 31 24.00 -0.46 10.08
CA SER A 31 23.25 -0.09 11.28
C SER A 31 21.92 0.62 10.97
N ASP A 32 21.82 1.27 9.83
CA ASP A 32 20.63 2.02 9.39
C ASP A 32 20.45 1.82 7.89
N PRO A 33 19.49 0.98 7.46
CA PRO A 33 19.26 0.66 6.05
C PRO A 33 18.75 1.85 5.23
N ASP A 34 18.22 2.89 5.90
CA ASP A 34 17.73 4.10 5.25
C ASP A 34 18.84 5.14 4.97
N LYS A 35 20.07 4.88 5.45
CA LYS A 35 21.24 5.78 5.26
C LYS A 35 22.27 5.25 4.28
N LEU A 36 21.82 4.70 3.17
CA LEU A 36 22.70 4.24 2.11
C LEU A 36 23.38 5.42 1.40
N GLN A 37 24.69 5.34 1.20
CA GLN A 37 25.44 6.42 0.53
C GLN A 37 25.73 6.06 -0.92
N ILE A 38 25.54 6.99 -1.85
CA ILE A 38 25.96 6.83 -3.25
C ILE A 38 27.48 6.62 -3.28
N GLY A 39 27.92 5.57 -3.99
CA GLY A 39 29.33 5.16 -4.04
C GLY A 39 29.73 4.17 -2.94
N GLN A 40 28.87 3.87 -1.98
CA GLN A 40 29.13 2.83 -0.98
C GLN A 40 29.26 1.47 -1.67
N VAL A 41 30.28 0.70 -1.32
CA VAL A 41 30.48 -0.67 -1.86
C VAL A 41 29.89 -1.67 -0.90
N LEU A 42 28.91 -2.43 -1.39
CA LEU A 42 28.25 -3.51 -0.65
C LEU A 42 28.77 -4.88 -1.08
N LYS A 43 28.98 -5.76 -0.11
CA LYS A 43 29.16 -7.18 -0.35
C LYS A 43 27.80 -7.77 -0.74
N VAL A 44 27.75 -8.53 -1.81
CA VAL A 44 26.55 -9.22 -2.29
C VAL A 44 26.93 -10.64 -2.68
N HIS A 45 25.99 -11.59 -2.63
CA HIS A 45 26.22 -12.95 -3.12
C HIS A 45 26.42 -12.93 -4.63
N ASP A 46 27.47 -13.59 -5.11
CA ASP A 46 27.66 -13.85 -6.53
C ASP A 46 26.81 -15.08 -6.89
N ASN A 47 25.59 -14.86 -7.33
CA ASN A 47 24.88 -15.91 -8.04
C ASN A 47 25.52 -16.02 -9.43
N GLY A 48 26.47 -16.97 -9.53
CA GLY A 48 27.21 -17.21 -10.73
C GLY A 48 26.29 -17.41 -11.94
N SER A 49 26.21 -16.42 -12.77
CA SER A 49 25.83 -16.57 -14.17
C SER A 49 26.95 -15.96 -15.00
N SER A 50 27.77 -16.85 -15.49
CA SER A 50 28.79 -16.52 -16.49
C SER A 50 28.11 -16.22 -17.82
N GLY A 51 28.55 -15.13 -18.46
CA GLY A 51 28.65 -15.08 -19.90
C GLY A 51 27.63 -14.26 -20.63
N ASP A 52 28.08 -13.24 -21.12
CA ASP A 52 28.09 -12.71 -22.48
C ASP A 52 27.59 -11.25 -22.58
N ASN A 53 28.53 -10.41 -22.94
CA ASN A 53 28.30 -9.03 -23.35
C ASN A 53 27.59 -9.03 -24.69
N ASN A 54 26.31 -8.81 -24.70
CA ASN A 54 25.57 -8.08 -25.75
C ASN A 54 24.07 -8.21 -25.51
N VAL A 55 23.51 -7.38 -24.63
CA VAL A 55 22.06 -7.17 -24.61
C VAL A 55 21.84 -5.68 -24.71
N PRO A 56 21.07 -5.21 -25.71
CA PRO A 56 20.59 -3.84 -25.71
C PRO A 56 19.81 -3.62 -24.42
N ASP A 57 20.00 -2.47 -23.80
CA ASP A 57 19.22 -1.96 -22.68
C ASP A 57 17.75 -1.81 -23.15
N ILE A 58 17.02 -2.92 -23.14
CA ILE A 58 15.58 -2.92 -23.14
C ILE A 58 15.24 -3.12 -21.68
N GLY A 59 14.94 -2.02 -20.99
CA GLY A 59 14.36 -2.10 -19.65
C GLY A 59 13.24 -3.15 -19.69
N ASP A 60 13.41 -4.22 -18.92
CA ASP A 60 12.32 -5.15 -18.64
C ASP A 60 11.24 -4.35 -17.92
N GLU A 61 10.32 -3.75 -18.67
CA GLU A 61 9.03 -3.36 -18.13
C GLU A 61 8.35 -4.67 -17.74
N GLU A 62 8.47 -5.07 -16.48
CA GLU A 62 7.69 -6.17 -15.93
C GLU A 62 6.22 -5.93 -16.29
N ALA A 63 5.59 -6.96 -16.87
CA ALA A 63 4.19 -6.86 -17.24
C ALA A 63 3.36 -6.36 -16.04
N PRO A 64 2.50 -5.36 -16.24
CA PRO A 64 1.73 -4.78 -15.14
C PRO A 64 0.88 -5.85 -14.47
N ILE A 65 0.80 -5.81 -13.14
CA ILE A 65 -0.07 -6.70 -12.36
C ILE A 65 -1.49 -6.19 -12.53
N THR A 66 -2.23 -6.85 -13.39
CA THR A 66 -3.59 -6.42 -13.76
C THR A 66 -4.68 -7.03 -12.89
N ARG A 67 -4.36 -8.06 -12.12
CA ARG A 67 -5.36 -8.75 -11.30
C ARG A 67 -4.74 -9.48 -10.10
N VAL A 68 -5.36 -9.27 -8.94
CA VAL A 68 -5.11 -10.02 -7.70
C VAL A 68 -6.17 -11.08 -7.52
N THR A 69 -5.78 -12.27 -7.09
CA THR A 69 -6.67 -13.42 -6.85
C THR A 69 -6.91 -13.64 -5.35
N LYS A 70 -8.00 -14.33 -5.02
CA LYS A 70 -8.29 -14.75 -3.65
C LYS A 70 -7.13 -15.58 -3.05
N SER A 71 -6.56 -16.50 -3.83
CA SER A 71 -5.43 -17.34 -3.41
C SER A 71 -4.21 -16.50 -3.03
N GLN A 72 -3.90 -15.46 -3.79
CA GLN A 72 -2.79 -14.56 -3.49
C GLN A 72 -3.03 -13.78 -2.18
N LEU A 73 -4.24 -13.25 -1.96
CA LEU A 73 -4.57 -12.59 -0.69
C LEU A 73 -4.47 -13.56 0.50
N ASN A 74 -4.92 -14.81 0.36
CA ASN A 74 -4.75 -15.82 1.41
C ASN A 74 -3.28 -16.08 1.73
N GLN A 75 -2.40 -16.18 0.71
CA GLN A 75 -0.96 -16.36 0.90
C GLN A 75 -0.31 -15.16 1.60
N ILE A 76 -0.81 -13.96 1.36
CA ILE A 76 -0.38 -12.73 2.05
C ILE A 76 -0.85 -12.75 3.53
N GLY A 77 -1.90 -13.51 3.87
CA GLY A 77 -2.40 -13.66 5.22
C GLY A 77 -3.80 -13.10 5.47
N TRP A 78 -4.55 -12.82 4.41
CA TRP A 78 -5.97 -12.47 4.54
C TRP A 78 -6.79 -13.73 4.82
N PRO A 79 -7.64 -13.75 5.86
CA PRO A 79 -8.53 -14.87 6.13
C PRO A 79 -9.55 -15.06 5.00
N ASP A 80 -9.86 -16.29 4.69
CA ASP A 80 -10.82 -16.64 3.64
C ASP A 80 -12.20 -16.00 3.86
N SER A 81 -12.62 -15.88 5.12
CA SER A 81 -13.86 -15.21 5.53
C SER A 81 -13.94 -13.74 5.18
N ASN A 82 -12.79 -13.06 5.06
CA ASN A 82 -12.71 -11.62 4.77
C ASN A 82 -12.58 -11.33 3.26
N ILE A 83 -12.55 -12.38 2.42
CA ILE A 83 -12.37 -12.25 0.97
C ILE A 83 -13.66 -12.68 0.26
N SER A 84 -14.65 -11.81 0.21
CA SER A 84 -15.83 -12.02 -0.61
C SER A 84 -15.54 -11.74 -2.09
N LYS A 85 -16.42 -12.24 -2.98
CA LYS A 85 -16.32 -11.94 -4.41
C LYS A 85 -16.41 -10.42 -4.67
N ALA A 86 -17.33 -9.73 -4.01
CA ALA A 86 -17.50 -8.28 -4.18
C ALA A 86 -16.27 -7.49 -3.72
N MET A 87 -15.67 -7.88 -2.58
CA MET A 87 -14.43 -7.26 -2.09
C MET A 87 -13.27 -7.47 -3.06
N LEU A 88 -13.16 -8.67 -3.66
CA LEU A 88 -12.09 -8.94 -4.63
C LEU A 88 -12.31 -8.20 -5.95
N GLU A 89 -13.55 -8.00 -6.38
CA GLU A 89 -13.91 -7.17 -7.53
C GLU A 89 -13.58 -5.69 -7.25
N ASP A 90 -13.89 -5.20 -6.05
CA ASP A 90 -13.54 -3.83 -5.63
C ASP A 90 -12.02 -3.62 -5.62
N LEU A 91 -11.24 -4.59 -5.09
CA LEU A 91 -9.77 -4.52 -5.14
C LEU A 91 -9.28 -4.37 -6.57
N ASN A 92 -9.68 -5.26 -7.47
CA ASN A 92 -9.17 -5.25 -8.84
C ASN A 92 -9.60 -4.00 -9.60
N SER A 93 -10.81 -3.50 -9.37
CA SER A 93 -11.28 -2.22 -9.93
C SER A 93 -10.52 -1.02 -9.36
N CYS A 94 -10.15 -1.07 -8.09
CA CYS A 94 -9.33 -0.07 -7.42
C CYS A 94 -7.92 0.01 -8.04
N LEU A 95 -7.28 -1.15 -8.21
CA LEU A 95 -5.93 -1.23 -8.78
C LEU A 95 -5.88 -0.63 -10.20
N GLU A 96 -6.85 -0.96 -11.03
CA GLU A 96 -6.98 -0.43 -12.39
C GLU A 96 -7.28 1.08 -12.37
N ARG A 97 -8.26 1.52 -11.57
CA ARG A 97 -8.70 2.93 -11.50
C ARG A 97 -7.59 3.87 -11.09
N TYR A 98 -6.75 3.48 -10.14
CA TYR A 98 -5.71 4.33 -9.56
C TYR A 98 -4.29 3.95 -10.00
N ASP A 99 -4.17 3.16 -11.08
CA ASP A 99 -2.89 2.75 -11.66
C ASP A 99 -1.91 2.14 -10.64
N ILE A 100 -2.44 1.29 -9.73
CA ILE A 100 -1.64 0.56 -8.75
C ILE A 100 -1.21 -0.77 -9.36
N THR A 101 -0.43 -0.72 -10.45
CA THR A 101 -0.17 -1.84 -11.36
C THR A 101 1.27 -2.32 -11.35
N THR A 102 2.21 -1.51 -10.82
CA THR A 102 3.60 -1.95 -10.65
C THR A 102 3.79 -2.73 -9.34
N LYS A 103 4.79 -3.58 -9.26
CA LYS A 103 5.12 -4.36 -8.06
C LYS A 103 5.30 -3.46 -6.84
N SER A 104 6.11 -2.40 -6.96
CA SER A 104 6.34 -1.48 -5.85
C SER A 104 5.05 -0.83 -5.35
N ARG A 105 4.21 -0.29 -6.25
CA ARG A 105 2.91 0.30 -5.90
C ARG A 105 2.00 -0.72 -5.22
N LEU A 106 1.86 -1.92 -5.81
CA LEU A 106 0.98 -2.97 -5.30
C LEU A 106 1.42 -3.48 -3.92
N TYR A 107 2.71 -3.78 -3.74
CA TYR A 107 3.23 -4.30 -2.47
C TYR A 107 3.01 -3.31 -1.33
N HIS A 108 3.32 -2.05 -1.57
CA HIS A 108 3.09 -1.00 -0.58
C HIS A 108 1.59 -0.80 -0.31
N PHE A 109 0.75 -0.70 -1.35
CA PHE A 109 -0.68 -0.51 -1.18
C PHE A 109 -1.33 -1.64 -0.38
N ILE A 110 -1.11 -2.90 -0.79
CA ILE A 110 -1.68 -4.06 -0.08
C ILE A 110 -1.14 -4.15 1.35
N SER A 111 0.16 -3.95 1.57
CA SER A 111 0.72 -4.05 2.92
C SER A 111 0.17 -3.00 3.88
N GLN A 112 0.00 -1.76 3.42
CA GLN A 112 -0.59 -0.70 4.24
C GLN A 112 -2.06 -1.00 4.54
N CYS A 113 -2.86 -1.33 3.54
CA CYS A 113 -4.26 -1.68 3.72
C CYS A 113 -4.45 -2.93 4.61
N SER A 114 -3.57 -3.92 4.49
CA SER A 114 -3.62 -5.13 5.33
C SER A 114 -3.43 -4.81 6.81
N HIS A 115 -2.47 -3.95 7.13
CA HIS A 115 -2.25 -3.50 8.49
C HIS A 115 -3.44 -2.68 9.02
N GLU A 116 -3.84 -1.63 8.30
CA GLU A 116 -4.89 -0.69 8.74
C GLU A 116 -6.24 -1.37 8.95
N SER A 117 -6.54 -2.42 8.19
CA SER A 117 -7.80 -3.14 8.26
C SER A 117 -7.76 -4.44 9.07
N GLY A 118 -6.60 -4.83 9.61
CA GLY A 118 -6.43 -6.17 10.19
C GLY A 118 -6.75 -7.28 9.19
N ALA A 119 -6.15 -7.19 7.99
CA ALA A 119 -6.40 -8.09 6.86
C ALA A 119 -7.90 -8.20 6.50
N GLY A 120 -8.57 -7.05 6.41
CA GLY A 120 -9.98 -6.94 6.04
C GLY A 120 -10.98 -7.21 7.16
N THR A 121 -10.53 -7.35 8.39
CA THR A 121 -11.42 -7.55 9.55
C THR A 121 -12.24 -6.29 9.86
N TRP A 122 -11.65 -5.13 9.71
CA TRP A 122 -12.29 -3.85 10.02
C TRP A 122 -12.45 -3.00 8.76
N THR A 123 -13.69 -2.85 8.34
CA THR A 123 -14.08 -1.97 7.21
C THR A 123 -14.74 -0.69 7.69
N THR A 124 -15.07 -0.60 8.98
CA THR A 124 -15.64 0.59 9.62
C THR A 124 -14.93 0.88 10.94
N GLU A 125 -14.82 2.14 11.28
CA GLU A 125 -14.38 2.55 12.61
C GLU A 125 -15.29 1.98 13.71
N ILE A 126 -14.69 1.42 14.76
CA ILE A 126 -15.43 0.82 15.89
C ILE A 126 -16.14 1.89 16.72
N ALA A 127 -15.51 3.07 16.88
CA ALA A 127 -16.11 4.19 17.60
C ALA A 127 -17.41 4.66 16.95
N SER A 128 -18.29 5.24 17.75
CA SER A 128 -19.63 5.69 17.29
C SER A 128 -19.58 6.80 16.24
N GLY A 129 -18.47 7.53 16.14
CA GLY A 129 -18.32 8.71 15.28
C GLY A 129 -18.85 10.00 15.92
N GLN A 130 -19.42 9.97 17.14
CA GLN A 130 -19.92 11.17 17.82
C GLN A 130 -18.85 12.25 18.02
N ALA A 131 -17.60 11.84 18.17
CA ALA A 131 -16.47 12.78 18.28
C ALA A 131 -16.25 13.62 17.01
N TYR A 132 -16.83 13.22 15.88
CA TYR A 132 -16.76 13.94 14.60
C TYR A 132 -17.97 14.84 14.35
N GLU A 133 -18.94 14.87 15.26
CA GLU A 133 -20.13 15.70 15.14
C GLU A 133 -19.74 17.17 15.14
N TYR A 134 -20.25 17.94 14.16
CA TYR A 134 -19.96 19.36 13.95
C TYR A 134 -18.45 19.68 13.78
N ARG A 135 -17.64 18.72 13.36
CA ARG A 135 -16.23 18.93 12.98
C ARG A 135 -16.19 19.60 11.59
N GLU A 136 -16.15 20.95 11.58
CA GLU A 136 -16.12 21.76 10.35
C GLU A 136 -14.90 21.46 9.47
N ASP A 137 -13.76 21.16 10.09
CA ASP A 137 -12.53 20.73 9.40
C ASP A 137 -12.69 19.42 8.62
N LEU A 138 -13.69 18.59 8.97
CA LEU A 138 -14.09 17.38 8.24
C LEU A 138 -15.30 17.63 7.31
N GLY A 139 -15.83 18.86 7.26
CA GLY A 139 -17.05 19.20 6.55
C GLY A 139 -18.32 18.68 7.23
N ASN A 140 -18.26 18.24 8.46
CA ASN A 140 -19.40 17.74 9.24
C ASN A 140 -20.13 18.92 9.88
N ILE A 141 -21.13 19.44 9.18
CA ILE A 141 -21.84 20.67 9.58
C ILE A 141 -23.32 20.44 9.93
N TYR A 142 -23.83 19.23 9.71
CA TYR A 142 -25.23 18.89 10.01
C TYR A 142 -25.28 17.84 11.13
N SER A 143 -26.40 17.85 11.85
CA SER A 143 -26.67 16.84 12.87
C SER A 143 -26.67 15.42 12.26
N GLY A 144 -25.95 14.52 12.89
CA GLY A 144 -25.76 13.13 12.44
C GLY A 144 -24.60 12.91 11.46
N ASP A 145 -23.88 13.95 11.07
CA ASP A 145 -22.74 13.82 10.16
C ASP A 145 -21.61 13.01 10.77
N GLY A 146 -21.35 13.18 12.06
CA GLY A 146 -20.29 12.47 12.76
C GLY A 146 -20.43 10.94 12.62
N PRO A 147 -21.50 10.32 13.10
CA PRO A 147 -21.75 8.90 12.93
C PRO A 147 -21.86 8.44 11.48
N LYS A 148 -22.47 9.25 10.62
CA LYS A 148 -22.70 8.91 9.21
C LYS A 148 -21.44 8.85 8.38
N TYR A 149 -20.48 9.73 8.65
CA TYR A 149 -19.24 9.87 7.89
C TYR A 149 -17.99 9.55 8.74
N LYS A 150 -18.16 8.68 9.73
CA LYS A 150 -17.01 8.12 10.46
C LYS A 150 -16.16 7.25 9.53
N GLY A 151 -15.03 6.77 10.02
CA GLY A 151 -14.07 6.02 9.22
C GLY A 151 -14.65 4.80 8.52
N ALA A 152 -14.48 4.71 7.20
CA ALA A 152 -14.88 3.58 6.37
C ALA A 152 -13.76 3.18 5.39
N GLY A 153 -13.76 1.89 5.02
CA GLY A 153 -12.76 1.31 4.13
C GLY A 153 -11.41 1.07 4.79
N TYR A 154 -10.45 0.57 4.03
CA TYR A 154 -9.20 0.04 4.59
C TYR A 154 -8.17 1.11 5.00
N ILE A 155 -8.36 2.37 4.62
CA ILE A 155 -7.56 3.52 5.12
C ILE A 155 -8.47 4.56 5.80
N GLN A 156 -9.66 4.15 6.25
CA GLN A 156 -10.56 4.93 7.09
C GLN A 156 -10.93 6.32 6.52
N LEU A 157 -11.57 6.34 5.34
CA LEU A 157 -12.18 7.57 4.77
C LEU A 157 -13.12 8.19 5.80
N THR A 158 -12.87 9.45 6.22
CA THR A 158 -13.59 10.12 7.32
C THR A 158 -14.01 11.53 6.95
N GLY A 159 -15.22 11.92 7.35
CA GLY A 159 -15.78 13.27 7.21
C GLY A 159 -16.57 13.48 5.93
N ARG A 160 -17.68 14.27 6.05
CA ARG A 160 -18.59 14.59 4.94
C ARG A 160 -17.83 15.12 3.73
N TYR A 161 -16.84 15.98 3.93
CA TYR A 161 -16.04 16.53 2.84
C TYR A 161 -15.39 15.43 2.01
N ASN A 162 -14.66 14.51 2.66
CA ASN A 162 -13.96 13.43 1.98
C ASN A 162 -14.91 12.43 1.33
N TYR A 163 -16.05 12.11 1.96
CA TYR A 163 -17.10 11.30 1.35
C TYR A 163 -17.69 11.94 0.09
N THR A 164 -17.86 13.26 0.11
CA THR A 164 -18.35 14.00 -1.07
C THR A 164 -17.33 14.01 -2.20
N GLN A 165 -16.05 14.25 -1.90
CA GLN A 165 -14.99 14.19 -2.89
C GLN A 165 -14.86 12.78 -3.49
N PHE A 166 -14.93 11.75 -2.65
CA PHE A 166 -14.90 10.36 -3.08
C PHE A 166 -16.11 10.01 -3.97
N ALA A 167 -17.32 10.38 -3.55
CA ALA A 167 -18.54 10.18 -4.34
C ALA A 167 -18.44 10.79 -5.74
N ASN A 168 -17.90 12.00 -5.83
CA ASN A 168 -17.67 12.69 -7.11
C ASN A 168 -16.61 11.99 -7.96
N ALA A 169 -15.51 11.53 -7.36
CA ALA A 169 -14.42 10.85 -8.05
C ALA A 169 -14.86 9.53 -8.69
N ILE A 170 -15.75 8.78 -8.02
CA ILE A 170 -16.23 7.49 -8.53
C ILE A 170 -17.58 7.58 -9.26
N GLY A 171 -18.27 8.72 -9.20
CA GLY A 171 -19.57 8.95 -9.84
C GLY A 171 -20.74 8.28 -9.09
N ASP A 172 -20.62 8.01 -7.79
CA ASP A 172 -21.67 7.35 -6.99
C ASP A 172 -22.11 8.18 -5.78
N GLN A 173 -23.23 8.90 -5.92
CA GLN A 173 -23.79 9.72 -4.86
C GLN A 173 -24.38 8.94 -3.67
N LYS A 174 -24.54 7.62 -3.77
CA LYS A 174 -24.96 6.79 -2.65
C LYS A 174 -23.92 6.82 -1.53
N VAL A 175 -22.65 7.04 -1.84
CA VAL A 175 -21.57 7.26 -0.87
C VAL A 175 -21.95 8.35 0.14
N VAL A 176 -22.43 9.51 -0.34
CA VAL A 176 -22.87 10.60 0.54
C VAL A 176 -24.23 10.30 1.16
N ASN A 177 -25.15 9.72 0.39
CA ASN A 177 -26.52 9.49 0.85
C ASN A 177 -26.61 8.43 1.95
N GLN A 178 -25.80 7.36 1.87
CA GLN A 178 -25.85 6.22 2.77
C GLN A 178 -24.67 6.19 3.77
N GLY A 179 -23.54 6.86 3.47
CA GLY A 179 -22.42 7.03 4.42
C GLY A 179 -21.59 5.77 4.65
N VAL A 180 -21.18 5.60 5.91
CA VAL A 180 -20.17 4.62 6.34
C VAL A 180 -20.48 3.17 5.91
N ASP A 181 -21.69 2.70 6.14
CA ASP A 181 -22.05 1.31 5.83
C ASP A 181 -22.00 1.00 4.34
N TYR A 182 -22.38 1.98 3.51
CA TYR A 182 -22.32 1.82 2.07
C TYR A 182 -20.90 1.76 1.53
N VAL A 183 -20.02 2.63 2.01
CA VAL A 183 -18.60 2.61 1.63
C VAL A 183 -17.93 1.33 2.09
N ALA A 184 -18.16 0.93 3.33
CA ALA A 184 -17.59 -0.30 3.90
C ALA A 184 -18.01 -1.57 3.14
N ALA A 185 -19.25 -1.62 2.66
CA ALA A 185 -19.78 -2.78 1.95
C ALA A 185 -19.39 -2.83 0.46
N ASN A 186 -19.23 -1.68 -0.20
CA ASN A 186 -19.09 -1.62 -1.66
C ASN A 186 -17.72 -1.15 -2.14
N TYR A 187 -17.01 -0.34 -1.34
CA TYR A 187 -15.80 0.34 -1.75
C TYR A 187 -14.67 0.31 -0.71
N PRO A 188 -14.41 -0.82 0.00
CA PRO A 188 -13.38 -0.84 1.04
C PRO A 188 -11.97 -0.57 0.48
N TRP A 189 -11.65 -1.10 -0.70
CA TRP A 189 -10.40 -0.86 -1.41
C TRP A 189 -10.42 0.43 -2.23
N THR A 190 -11.51 0.68 -2.95
CA THR A 190 -11.62 1.86 -3.82
C THR A 190 -11.52 3.16 -3.02
N SER A 191 -12.06 3.21 -1.78
CA SER A 191 -11.89 4.36 -0.89
C SER A 191 -10.43 4.52 -0.42
N ALA A 192 -9.71 3.42 -0.20
CA ALA A 192 -8.29 3.45 0.10
C ALA A 192 -7.46 3.91 -1.11
N GLY A 193 -7.79 3.43 -2.32
CA GLY A 193 -7.17 3.88 -3.56
C GLY A 193 -7.38 5.36 -3.85
N PHE A 194 -8.57 5.89 -3.54
CA PHE A 194 -8.84 7.32 -3.63
C PHE A 194 -7.93 8.15 -2.72
N TRP A 195 -7.75 7.73 -1.47
CA TRP A 195 -6.80 8.37 -0.56
C TRP A 195 -5.37 8.27 -1.08
N TRP A 196 -4.98 7.09 -1.58
CA TRP A 196 -3.66 6.80 -2.13
C TRP A 196 -3.30 7.73 -3.30
N ASP A 197 -4.21 7.88 -4.25
CA ASP A 197 -4.07 8.76 -5.40
C ASP A 197 -4.01 10.24 -4.98
N SER A 198 -4.94 10.66 -4.12
CA SER A 198 -5.00 12.04 -3.60
C SER A 198 -3.75 12.48 -2.84
N ASN A 199 -2.95 11.53 -2.33
CA ASN A 199 -1.70 11.76 -1.62
C ASN A 199 -0.45 11.48 -2.47
N ASN A 200 -0.59 11.29 -3.79
CA ASN A 200 0.49 10.99 -4.74
C ASN A 200 1.37 9.80 -4.33
N MET A 201 0.74 8.75 -3.77
CA MET A 201 1.47 7.59 -3.25
C MET A 201 2.14 6.75 -4.33
N ASN A 202 1.57 6.71 -5.54
CA ASN A 202 2.21 6.06 -6.68
C ASN A 202 3.57 6.70 -6.99
N ALA A 203 3.62 8.03 -7.06
CA ALA A 203 4.86 8.75 -7.29
C ALA A 203 5.91 8.48 -6.20
N LEU A 204 5.49 8.33 -4.94
CA LEU A 204 6.39 7.89 -3.87
C LEU A 204 6.88 6.46 -4.13
N CYS A 205 5.98 5.53 -4.46
CA CYS A 205 6.34 4.12 -4.70
C CYS A 205 7.30 3.95 -5.89
N ASP A 206 7.20 4.81 -6.91
CA ASP A 206 8.07 4.81 -8.08
C ASP A 206 9.53 5.24 -7.76
N THR A 207 9.75 5.83 -6.59
CA THR A 207 11.11 6.12 -6.08
C THR A 207 11.76 4.93 -5.36
N ASN A 208 11.12 3.76 -5.36
CA ASN A 208 11.55 2.58 -4.61
C ASN A 208 11.76 2.87 -3.09
N PRO A 209 10.73 3.36 -2.39
CA PRO A 209 10.83 3.70 -0.99
C PRO A 209 10.94 2.47 -0.10
N THR A 210 11.46 2.65 1.11
CA THR A 210 11.31 1.64 2.17
C THR A 210 9.87 1.58 2.67
N VAL A 211 9.48 0.45 3.26
CA VAL A 211 8.16 0.31 3.94
C VAL A 211 7.99 1.39 5.00
N ARG A 212 9.08 1.73 5.72
CA ARG A 212 9.09 2.78 6.73
C ARG A 212 8.70 4.16 6.17
N GLN A 213 9.25 4.55 5.01
CA GLN A 213 8.93 5.83 4.37
C GLN A 213 7.46 5.91 3.96
N VAL A 214 6.94 4.82 3.37
CA VAL A 214 5.52 4.74 3.01
C VAL A 214 4.64 4.74 4.27
N THR A 215 5.03 4.01 5.33
CA THR A 215 4.32 4.00 6.61
C THR A 215 4.22 5.39 7.22
N ILE A 216 5.31 6.15 7.23
CA ILE A 216 5.31 7.53 7.74
C ILE A 216 4.35 8.41 6.92
N ARG A 217 4.29 8.22 5.62
CA ARG A 217 3.36 8.98 4.75
C ARG A 217 1.90 8.63 5.02
N VAL A 218 1.60 7.35 5.29
CA VAL A 218 0.24 6.87 5.56
C VAL A 218 -0.23 7.22 6.97
N ASN A 219 0.62 7.04 7.97
CA ASN A 219 0.26 7.05 9.39
C ASN A 219 0.80 8.29 10.15
N GLY A 220 1.71 9.06 9.55
CA GLY A 220 2.41 10.16 10.24
C GLY A 220 3.52 9.70 11.18
N GLY A 221 3.75 8.40 11.34
CA GLY A 221 4.74 7.78 12.21
C GLY A 221 5.08 6.37 11.81
N THR A 222 5.62 5.58 12.75
CA THR A 222 6.05 4.19 12.50
C THR A 222 5.18 3.14 13.20
N ASN A 223 3.95 3.49 13.56
CA ASN A 223 3.03 2.55 14.19
C ASN A 223 2.75 1.36 13.26
N GLY A 224 2.89 0.14 13.80
CA GLY A 224 2.67 -1.09 13.06
C GLY A 224 3.71 -1.38 11.98
N LEU A 225 4.91 -0.74 12.01
CA LEU A 225 5.93 -0.91 10.96
C LEU A 225 6.28 -2.38 10.73
N ALA A 226 6.55 -3.14 11.78
CA ALA A 226 6.92 -4.56 11.66
C ALA A 226 5.82 -5.42 11.00
N ASP A 227 4.55 -5.12 11.28
CA ASP A 227 3.41 -5.80 10.67
C ASP A 227 3.26 -5.43 9.19
N ARG A 228 3.44 -4.15 8.84
CA ARG A 228 3.44 -3.68 7.44
C ARG A 228 4.59 -4.27 6.63
N GLU A 229 5.78 -4.39 7.22
CA GLU A 229 6.94 -5.07 6.63
C GLU A 229 6.68 -6.57 6.41
N MET A 230 6.02 -7.22 7.35
CA MET A 230 5.60 -8.62 7.20
C MET A 230 4.67 -8.80 5.99
N TYR A 231 3.63 -7.97 5.86
CA TYR A 231 2.72 -8.03 4.71
C TYR A 231 3.44 -7.68 3.40
N TYR A 232 4.31 -6.68 3.41
CA TYR A 232 5.11 -6.30 2.24
C TYR A 232 6.01 -7.44 1.77
N ASN A 233 6.72 -8.10 2.68
CA ASN A 233 7.57 -9.24 2.35
C ASN A 233 6.76 -10.44 1.81
N ARG A 234 5.55 -10.64 2.30
CA ARG A 234 4.65 -11.66 1.74
C ARG A 234 4.18 -11.27 0.32
N CYS A 235 3.90 -10.00 0.06
CA CYS A 235 3.60 -9.54 -1.30
C CYS A 235 4.75 -9.85 -2.27
N ILE A 236 6.00 -9.59 -1.90
CA ILE A 236 7.18 -9.94 -2.72
C ILE A 236 7.24 -11.44 -3.06
N GLN A 237 6.79 -12.31 -2.17
CA GLN A 237 6.82 -13.77 -2.39
C GLN A 237 5.66 -14.26 -3.26
N VAL A 238 4.57 -13.48 -3.34
CA VAL A 238 3.32 -13.90 -3.97
C VAL A 238 3.18 -13.33 -5.38
N PHE A 239 3.75 -12.15 -5.65
CA PHE A 239 3.71 -11.42 -6.92
C PHE A 239 5.08 -11.30 -7.57
#